data_24048be9c9fe8ddf8cd80c9c18b077c0
#
_entry.id   24048be9c9fe8ddf8cd80c9c18b077c0
#
_cell.length_a   1.000
_cell.length_b   1.000
_cell.length_c   1.000
_cell.angle_alpha   90.00
_cell.angle_beta   90.00
_cell.angle_gamma   90.00
#
_symmetry.space_group_name_H-M   'P 1'
#
loop_
_entity.id
_entity.type
_entity.pdbx_description
1 polymer ?
#
loop_
_entity_poly.entity_id
_entity_poly.type
_entity_poly.pdbx_seq_one_letter_code
_entity_poly.pdbx_strand_id
1 'polypeptide(L)'
;MIKKNQTEHQETEVIASINPVGRDEFAAAGQLGYKATSQLEVWDFEYDRQTEVSIDGKRYAVYRTYGPKSNGKTELYIAERVGKG
;
A
#
# COMPACT_ATOMS: atom_id res chain seq x y z
N MET A 1 4.61 7.88 -8.39
CA MET A 1 4.77 6.54 -8.97
C MET A 1 5.36 5.59 -7.96
N ILE A 2 4.82 4.42 -7.88
CA ILE A 2 5.32 3.43 -6.94
C ILE A 2 5.83 2.22 -7.70
N LYS A 3 6.66 1.45 -7.02
CA LYS A 3 7.18 0.20 -7.57
C LYS A 3 6.68 -0.95 -6.72
N LYS A 4 6.35 -2.06 -7.37
CA LYS A 4 5.94 -3.26 -6.67
C LYS A 4 7.05 -4.28 -6.78
N ASN A 5 7.37 -4.90 -5.66
CA ASN A 5 8.40 -5.94 -5.62
C ASN A 5 7.73 -7.30 -5.67
N GLN A 6 8.33 -8.20 -6.40
CA GLN A 6 7.89 -9.58 -6.46
C GLN A 6 8.96 -10.47 -5.90
N THR A 7 8.59 -11.72 -5.62
CA THR A 7 9.50 -12.65 -4.99
C THR A 7 10.75 -12.92 -5.81
N GLU A 8 10.69 -12.68 -7.09
CA GLU A 8 11.84 -12.94 -7.96
C GLU A 8 12.60 -11.67 -8.26
N HIS A 9 12.50 -10.71 -7.38
CA HIS A 9 13.24 -9.47 -7.48
C HIS A 9 12.84 -8.61 -8.66
N GLN A 10 11.66 -8.83 -9.19
CA GLN A 10 11.13 -7.99 -10.24
C GLN A 10 10.37 -6.85 -9.62
N GLU A 11 10.47 -5.70 -10.24
CA GLU A 11 9.73 -4.53 -9.83
C GLU A 11 8.92 -4.02 -10.99
N THR A 12 7.67 -3.69 -10.73
CA THR A 12 6.80 -3.12 -11.74
C THR A 12 6.37 -1.75 -11.25
N GLU A 13 6.55 -0.76 -12.09
CA GLU A 13 6.11 0.59 -11.75
C GLU A 13 4.65 0.73 -12.10
N VAL A 14 3.91 1.33 -11.17
CA VAL A 14 2.50 1.63 -11.42
C VAL A 14 2.27 3.08 -11.04
N ILE A 15 1.27 3.68 -11.65
CA ILE A 15 0.88 5.04 -11.34
C ILE A 15 -0.22 4.95 -10.30
N ALA A 16 -0.06 5.70 -9.23
CA ALA A 16 -1.00 5.68 -8.14
C ALA A 16 -1.24 7.08 -7.63
N SER A 17 -2.44 7.30 -7.11
CA SER A 17 -2.72 8.47 -6.32
C SER A 17 -2.35 8.17 -4.88
N ILE A 18 -1.72 9.11 -4.21
CA ILE A 18 -1.30 8.96 -2.82
C ILE A 18 -2.14 9.90 -1.98
N ASN A 19 -2.88 9.34 -1.04
CA ASN A 19 -3.79 10.11 -0.22
C ASN A 19 -3.47 9.89 1.25
N PRO A 20 -3.74 10.87 2.11
CA PRO A 20 -3.54 10.68 3.54
C PRO A 20 -4.57 9.71 4.10
N VAL A 21 -4.23 9.07 5.21
CA VAL A 21 -5.19 8.23 5.91
C VAL A 21 -5.89 9.05 6.97
N GLY A 22 -7.14 8.67 7.26
CA GLY A 22 -7.88 9.33 8.32
C GLY A 22 -7.46 8.83 9.68
N ARG A 23 -8.00 9.52 10.70
CA ARG A 23 -7.67 9.21 12.07
C ARG A 23 -8.08 7.79 12.46
N ASP A 24 -9.27 7.38 12.04
CA ASP A 24 -9.77 6.06 12.40
C ASP A 24 -8.93 4.97 11.75
N GLU A 25 -8.51 5.20 10.51
CA GLU A 25 -7.66 4.23 9.84
C GLU A 25 -6.29 4.14 10.50
N PHE A 26 -5.75 5.28 10.90
CA PHE A 26 -4.47 5.30 11.58
C PHE A 26 -4.53 4.50 12.88
N ALA A 27 -5.61 4.68 13.65
CA ALA A 27 -5.78 3.96 14.90
C ALA A 27 -5.95 2.47 14.67
N ALA A 28 -6.72 2.09 13.66
CA ALA A 28 -6.94 0.67 13.37
C ALA A 28 -5.64 0.00 12.96
N ALA A 29 -4.83 0.67 12.16
CA ALA A 29 -3.55 0.12 11.74
C ALA A 29 -2.64 -0.08 12.94
N GLY A 30 -2.67 0.86 13.90
CA GLY A 30 -1.85 0.76 15.08
C GLY A 30 -2.14 -0.49 15.89
N GLN A 31 -3.39 -0.89 15.93
CA GLN A 31 -3.77 -2.10 16.66
C GLN A 31 -3.21 -3.35 16.00
N LEU A 32 -2.86 -3.27 14.72
CA LEU A 32 -2.28 -4.39 14.00
C LEU A 32 -0.75 -4.33 13.98
N GLY A 33 -0.17 -3.33 14.62
CA GLY A 33 1.27 -3.20 14.66
C GLY A 33 1.84 -2.41 13.50
N TYR A 34 1.03 -1.58 12.86
CA TYR A 34 1.48 -0.79 11.72
C TYR A 34 1.33 0.69 12.01
N LYS A 35 2.25 1.47 11.46
CA LYS A 35 2.14 2.91 11.48
C LYS A 35 1.67 3.33 10.10
N ALA A 36 0.37 3.58 9.97
CA ALA A 36 -0.23 3.91 8.70
C ALA A 36 0.41 5.17 8.13
N THR A 37 0.75 5.13 6.86
CA THR A 37 1.42 6.23 6.20
C THR A 37 0.50 6.89 5.19
N SER A 38 -0.08 6.11 4.31
CA SER A 38 -0.84 6.64 3.20
C SER A 38 -1.79 5.59 2.67
N GLN A 39 -2.71 6.06 1.87
CA GLN A 39 -3.56 5.20 1.07
C GLN A 39 -3.18 5.43 -0.37
N LEU A 40 -2.95 4.36 -1.10
CA LEU A 40 -2.67 4.45 -2.52
C LEU A 40 -3.89 3.98 -3.28
N GLU A 41 -4.13 4.61 -4.42
CA GLU A 41 -5.22 4.17 -5.29
C GLU A 41 -4.60 3.80 -6.62
N VAL A 42 -4.74 2.54 -7.00
CA VAL A 42 -4.13 2.00 -8.22
C VAL A 42 -5.20 1.34 -9.06
N TRP A 43 -4.94 1.20 -10.36
CA TRP A 43 -5.82 0.40 -11.19
C TRP A 43 -5.73 -1.04 -10.73
N ASP A 44 -6.87 -1.68 -10.53
CA ASP A 44 -6.88 -3.04 -10.02
C ASP A 44 -6.15 -3.99 -10.94
N PHE A 45 -6.25 -3.77 -12.25
CA PHE A 45 -5.60 -4.69 -13.20
C PHE A 45 -4.09 -4.59 -13.15
N GLU A 46 -3.54 -3.53 -12.54
CA GLU A 46 -2.10 -3.38 -12.39
C GLU A 46 -1.61 -3.89 -11.05
N TYR A 47 -2.53 -4.20 -10.15
CA TYR A 47 -2.15 -4.62 -8.81
C TYR A 47 -2.13 -6.15 -8.77
N ASP A 48 -0.99 -6.70 -8.40
CA ASP A 48 -0.76 -8.13 -8.45
C ASP A 48 -0.69 -8.74 -7.07
N ARG A 49 -1.41 -8.16 -6.13
CA ARG A 49 -1.54 -8.67 -4.76
C ARG A 49 -0.23 -8.69 -4.00
N GLN A 50 0.70 -7.83 -4.35
CA GLN A 50 1.94 -7.71 -3.61
C GLN A 50 1.67 -7.19 -2.21
N THR A 51 2.51 -7.61 -1.27
CA THR A 51 2.38 -7.19 0.11
C THR A 51 3.34 -6.06 0.45
N GLU A 52 4.14 -5.62 -0.50
CA GLU A 52 5.07 -4.52 -0.31
C GLU A 52 5.06 -3.60 -1.51
N VAL A 53 5.25 -2.33 -1.25
CA VAL A 53 5.44 -1.34 -2.31
C VAL A 53 6.65 -0.49 -1.93
N SER A 54 7.29 0.09 -2.95
CA SER A 54 8.37 1.04 -2.75
C SER A 54 7.96 2.40 -3.27
N ILE A 55 8.25 3.42 -2.50
CA ILE A 55 8.03 4.80 -2.91
C ILE A 55 9.32 5.54 -2.61
N ASP A 56 9.94 6.10 -3.64
CA ASP A 56 11.18 6.86 -3.48
C ASP A 56 12.25 6.06 -2.75
N GLY A 57 12.33 4.78 -3.05
CA GLY A 57 13.35 3.91 -2.47
C GLY A 57 13.04 3.39 -1.11
N LYS A 58 11.92 3.78 -0.51
CA LYS A 58 11.54 3.30 0.81
C LYS A 58 10.43 2.28 0.69
N ARG A 59 10.53 1.22 1.45
CA ARG A 59 9.56 0.13 1.41
C ARG A 59 8.48 0.31 2.44
N TYR A 60 7.27 -0.06 2.03
CA TYR A 60 6.10 -0.01 2.90
C TYR A 60 5.37 -1.34 2.81
N ALA A 61 4.73 -1.73 3.89
CA ALA A 61 3.89 -2.91 3.89
C ALA A 61 2.49 -2.52 3.46
N VAL A 62 1.87 -3.37 2.65
CA VAL A 62 0.46 -3.24 2.34
C VAL A 62 -0.28 -4.09 3.35
N TYR A 63 -0.93 -3.45 4.30
CA TYR A 63 -1.56 -4.21 5.38
C TYR A 63 -3.04 -4.44 5.14
N ARG A 64 -3.61 -3.76 4.16
CA ARG A 64 -5.03 -3.90 3.88
C ARG A 64 -5.31 -3.37 2.49
N THR A 65 -6.30 -3.94 1.83
CA THR A 65 -6.74 -3.45 0.53
C THR A 65 -8.25 -3.33 0.53
N TYR A 66 -8.75 -2.50 -0.36
CA TYR A 66 -10.18 -2.35 -0.54
C TYR A 66 -10.45 -2.17 -2.02
N GLY A 67 -11.22 -3.09 -2.59
CA GLY A 67 -11.56 -3.02 -4.00
C GLY A 67 -11.56 -4.41 -4.63
N PRO A 68 -11.73 -4.47 -5.94
CA PRO A 68 -11.83 -3.33 -6.85
C PRO A 68 -13.15 -2.58 -6.67
N LYS A 69 -13.05 -1.27 -6.80
CA LYS A 69 -14.24 -0.41 -6.70
C LYS A 69 -14.89 -0.29 -8.08
N SER A 70 -16.05 0.36 -8.12
CA SER A 70 -16.78 0.49 -9.37
C SER A 70 -15.99 1.25 -10.44
N ASN A 71 -15.02 2.07 -10.03
CA ASN A 71 -14.19 2.79 -11.00
C ASN A 71 -13.00 1.97 -11.48
N GLY A 72 -12.90 0.70 -11.07
CA GLY A 72 -11.82 -0.17 -11.51
C GLY A 72 -10.53 -0.03 -10.73
N LYS A 73 -10.56 0.72 -9.64
CA LYS A 73 -9.37 0.97 -8.83
C LYS A 73 -9.46 0.25 -7.50
N THR A 74 -8.30 -0.04 -6.94
CA THR A 74 -8.18 -0.67 -5.64
C THR A 74 -7.38 0.25 -4.75
N GLU A 75 -7.81 0.36 -3.50
CA GLU A 75 -7.11 1.13 -2.48
C GLU A 75 -6.16 0.20 -1.74
N LEU A 76 -4.92 0.66 -1.60
CA LEU A 76 -3.91 -0.07 -0.85
C LEU A 76 -3.56 0.78 0.37
N TYR A 77 -3.67 0.20 1.54
CA TYR A 77 -3.33 0.90 2.76
C TYR A 77 -1.94 0.47 3.16
N ILE A 78 -1.01 1.42 3.16
CA ILE A 78 0.40 1.12 3.35
C ILE A 78 0.91 1.74 4.63
N ALA A 79 1.95 1.12 5.18
CA ALA A 79 2.44 1.52 6.47
C ALA A 79 3.89 1.09 6.65
N GLU A 80 4.55 1.77 7.58
CA GLU A 80 5.79 1.27 8.14
C GLU A 80 5.43 0.32 9.27
N ARG A 81 6.21 -0.74 9.41
CA ARG A 81 6.00 -1.64 10.52
C ARG A 81 6.46 -0.98 11.80
N VAL A 82 5.65 -1.12 12.84
CA VAL A 82 5.98 -0.61 14.15
C VAL A 82 6.70 -1.70 14.92
N GLY A 83 7.72 -1.31 15.67
CA GLY A 83 8.46 -2.23 16.49
C GLY A 83 9.57 -2.89 15.72
N LYS A 84 9.80 -4.14 16.05
CA LYS A 84 10.92 -4.86 15.52
C LYS A 84 10.75 -5.15 14.06
N GLY A 85 11.67 -4.76 13.29
CA GLY A 85 11.63 -4.99 11.86
C GLY A 85 11.92 -6.41 11.46
#